data_3ef7a31106afbba657073e318a797199
#
_entry.id   3ef7a31106afbba657073e318a797199
#
_cell.length_a   1.000
_cell.length_b   1.000
_cell.length_c   1.000
_cell.angle_alpha   90.00
_cell.angle_beta   90.00
_cell.angle_gamma   90.00
#
_symmetry.space_group_name_H-M   'P 1'
#
loop_
_entity.id
_entity.type
_entity.pdbx_description
1 polymer ?
#
loop_
_entity_poly.entity_id
_entity_poly.type
_entity_poly.pdbx_seq_one_letter_code
_entity_poly.pdbx_strand_id
1 'polypeptide(L)'
;MSKPIESEVRGQRRGPQMQMVAGKSARTVTPMLSVAALALMLGLGGALSGARADEGDAKNLFKTMSGYMAAEKAISFRYDTVLEIVTDDKQKLALASSGNVTLNRPDKLRVTRTGGFADVEFLFDGKTMTLLGKTANLYGQVEVPGTIDHLVDELRDKGRPVPGADLLLSNVYDQLMPTVVNVKDLGSGVIGGVECDHFAFRTKEVDWQIWIAQGSRPYPCRYVITSNQVAQAPQYSLTISDWKTGDGVEAKDFSFKNATGAKKRDLANLPDLDELPKIFAVGGHK
;
A
#
# COMPACT_ATOMS: atom_id res chain seq x y z
N MET A 1 59.56 29.00 10.49
CA MET A 1 59.49 29.49 11.86
C MET A 1 58.04 29.45 12.31
N SER A 2 57.85 28.79 13.43
CA SER A 2 56.74 28.75 14.36
C SER A 2 55.80 27.56 14.23
N LYS A 3 55.82 26.89 15.35
CA LYS A 3 55.38 25.58 15.78
C LYS A 3 53.84 25.40 15.92
N PRO A 4 53.38 24.15 16.10
CA PRO A 4 51.99 23.78 16.29
C PRO A 4 51.51 23.87 17.74
N ILE A 5 50.22 23.93 17.94
CA ILE A 5 49.61 23.75 19.26
C ILE A 5 48.71 22.50 19.20
N GLU A 6 49.15 21.50 19.95
CA GLU A 6 48.37 20.37 20.45
C GLU A 6 47.42 20.84 21.56
N SER A 7 46.20 20.31 21.58
CA SER A 7 45.52 20.12 22.86
C SER A 7 44.51 18.96 22.73
N GLU A 8 44.89 17.91 23.38
CA GLU A 8 44.21 16.74 23.85
C GLU A 8 42.95 17.11 24.68
N VAL A 9 41.81 16.44 24.44
CA VAL A 9 40.87 16.10 25.52
C VAL A 9 40.22 14.76 25.21
N ARG A 10 40.58 13.75 26.00
CA ARG A 10 39.93 12.48 26.22
C ARG A 10 38.54 12.68 26.84
N GLY A 11 37.58 11.86 26.37
CA GLY A 11 36.28 11.76 27.02
C GLY A 11 35.62 10.42 26.67
N GLN A 12 36.19 9.35 27.19
CA GLN A 12 35.61 7.99 27.15
C GLN A 12 34.41 7.95 28.10
N ARG A 13 33.18 7.78 27.59
CA ARG A 13 32.01 7.37 28.39
C ARG A 13 31.68 5.94 28.08
N ARG A 14 31.97 5.06 29.03
CA ARG A 14 31.56 3.68 29.10
C ARG A 14 30.06 3.62 29.39
N GLY A 15 29.30 2.88 28.58
CA GLY A 15 27.92 2.49 28.88
C GLY A 15 27.89 1.32 29.90
N PRO A 16 26.81 1.15 30.66
CA PRO A 16 26.74 0.13 31.69
C PRO A 16 26.59 -1.27 31.12
N GLN A 17 27.51 -2.14 31.53
CA GLN A 17 27.40 -3.58 31.34
C GLN A 17 26.34 -4.15 32.31
N MET A 18 25.36 -4.85 31.76
CA MET A 18 24.39 -5.61 32.55
C MET A 18 24.99 -6.96 32.92
N GLN A 19 25.40 -7.08 34.19
CA GLN A 19 25.88 -8.34 34.76
C GLN A 19 24.70 -9.29 35.00
N MET A 20 24.78 -10.48 34.39
CA MET A 20 23.96 -11.62 34.74
C MET A 20 24.43 -12.22 36.05
N VAL A 21 23.57 -12.19 37.06
CA VAL A 21 23.80 -12.90 38.33
C VAL A 21 23.20 -14.28 38.22
N ALA A 22 24.07 -15.29 38.20
CA ALA A 22 23.71 -16.69 38.35
C ALA A 22 23.59 -17.00 39.84
N GLY A 23 22.38 -17.30 40.30
CA GLY A 23 22.11 -17.80 41.63
C GLY A 23 21.70 -19.28 41.58
N LYS A 24 22.63 -20.17 41.94
CA LYS A 24 22.33 -21.57 42.26
C LYS A 24 21.74 -21.66 43.67
N SER A 25 20.62 -22.32 43.84
CA SER A 25 20.33 -23.06 45.09
C SER A 25 19.39 -24.22 44.81
N ALA A 26 19.94 -25.40 45.00
CA ALA A 26 19.23 -26.67 45.01
C ALA A 26 18.57 -26.84 46.38
N ARG A 27 17.34 -27.29 46.41
CA ARG A 27 16.78 -28.10 47.51
C ARG A 27 15.79 -29.09 46.95
N THR A 28 16.22 -30.34 47.01
CA THR A 28 15.45 -31.58 46.91
C THR A 28 14.49 -31.74 48.09
N VAL A 29 13.23 -32.07 47.80
CA VAL A 29 12.37 -32.90 48.65
C VAL A 29 11.36 -33.66 47.77
N THR A 30 11.46 -34.94 47.75
CA THR A 30 10.46 -35.95 47.31
C THR A 30 9.96 -36.69 48.58
N PRO A 31 8.93 -37.57 48.55
CA PRO A 31 7.68 -37.66 47.79
C PRO A 31 6.45 -37.81 48.69
N MET A 32 5.23 -37.77 48.19
CA MET A 32 4.18 -38.70 48.60
C MET A 32 3.01 -38.74 47.58
N LEU A 33 2.69 -39.98 47.30
CA LEU A 33 1.60 -40.48 46.47
C LEU A 33 0.23 -39.85 46.81
N SER A 34 -0.56 -39.53 45.78
CA SER A 34 -1.98 -39.83 45.79
C SER A 34 -2.40 -40.12 44.34
N VAL A 35 -2.75 -41.36 44.13
CA VAL A 35 -3.38 -41.94 42.95
C VAL A 35 -4.87 -41.57 42.96
N ALA A 36 -5.43 -41.45 41.79
CA ALA A 36 -6.85 -41.50 41.43
C ALA A 36 -7.55 -40.17 41.17
N ALA A 37 -7.58 -39.80 39.88
CA ALA A 37 -8.79 -39.46 39.16
C ALA A 37 -8.51 -39.43 37.65
N LEU A 38 -8.42 -40.62 37.09
CA LEU A 38 -8.51 -40.82 35.63
C LEU A 38 -10.02 -40.77 35.30
N ALA A 39 -10.50 -39.65 34.85
CA ALA A 39 -11.82 -39.52 34.28
C ALA A 39 -11.71 -38.82 32.92
N LEU A 40 -11.76 -39.63 31.89
CA LEU A 40 -12.58 -39.52 30.70
C LEU A 40 -12.86 -38.06 30.24
N MET A 41 -11.92 -37.45 29.54
CA MET A 41 -12.17 -36.41 28.51
C MET A 41 -11.71 -36.90 27.14
N LEU A 42 -12.18 -38.09 26.77
CA LEU A 42 -12.23 -38.54 25.38
C LEU A 42 -13.50 -37.97 24.77
N GLY A 43 -13.33 -37.15 23.77
CA GLY A 43 -14.38 -36.88 22.81
C GLY A 43 -14.93 -35.47 22.80
N LEU A 44 -14.19 -34.53 22.31
CA LEU A 44 -14.64 -33.50 21.37
C LEU A 44 -13.37 -32.91 20.71
N GLY A 45 -12.60 -33.79 20.09
CA GLY A 45 -11.76 -33.38 18.96
C GLY A 45 -12.69 -33.01 17.83
N GLY A 46 -13.45 -31.93 18.00
CA GLY A 46 -14.06 -31.24 16.89
C GLY A 46 -12.90 -30.86 16.00
N ALA A 47 -12.75 -31.55 14.87
CA ALA A 47 -11.96 -31.08 13.76
C ALA A 47 -12.41 -29.64 13.52
N LEU A 48 -11.63 -28.68 13.98
CA LEU A 48 -11.54 -27.39 13.35
C LEU A 48 -10.98 -27.67 11.96
N SER A 49 -11.83 -28.24 11.10
CA SER A 49 -11.73 -28.09 9.68
C SER A 49 -11.83 -26.58 9.51
N GLY A 50 -10.70 -25.86 9.61
CA GLY A 50 -10.60 -24.54 9.06
C GLY A 50 -11.13 -24.70 7.65
N ALA A 51 -12.33 -24.17 7.42
CA ALA A 51 -12.88 -24.10 6.08
C ALA A 51 -11.76 -23.40 5.28
N ARG A 52 -11.01 -24.17 4.51
CA ARG A 52 -10.25 -23.63 3.40
C ARG A 52 -11.33 -23.06 2.51
N ALA A 53 -11.52 -21.75 2.61
CA ALA A 53 -12.28 -21.08 1.58
C ALA A 53 -11.59 -21.46 0.26
N ASP A 54 -12.37 -21.98 -0.67
CA ASP A 54 -11.88 -22.49 -1.93
C ASP A 54 -11.34 -21.32 -2.76
N GLU A 55 -10.44 -21.59 -3.69
CA GLU A 55 -10.00 -20.64 -4.73
C GLU A 55 -11.19 -19.96 -5.41
N GLY A 56 -12.31 -20.67 -5.55
CA GLY A 56 -13.57 -20.17 -6.03
C GLY A 56 -14.16 -19.05 -5.17
N ASP A 57 -14.12 -19.18 -3.86
CA ASP A 57 -14.64 -18.18 -2.92
C ASP A 57 -13.82 -16.89 -2.96
N ALA A 58 -12.49 -17.01 -3.01
CA ALA A 58 -11.60 -15.86 -3.16
C ALA A 58 -11.88 -15.06 -4.44
N LYS A 59 -12.05 -15.76 -5.58
CA LYS A 59 -12.40 -15.13 -6.86
C LYS A 59 -13.79 -14.48 -6.83
N ASN A 60 -14.74 -15.14 -6.19
CA ASN A 60 -16.12 -14.64 -6.07
C ASN A 60 -16.16 -13.37 -5.20
N LEU A 61 -15.44 -13.34 -4.07
CA LEU A 61 -15.43 -12.18 -3.22
C LEU A 61 -14.70 -11.01 -3.86
N PHE A 62 -13.59 -11.27 -4.57
CA PHE A 62 -12.90 -10.23 -5.35
C PHE A 62 -13.80 -9.68 -6.46
N LYS A 63 -14.59 -10.54 -7.14
CA LYS A 63 -15.60 -10.11 -8.11
C LYS A 63 -16.70 -9.27 -7.47
N THR A 64 -17.16 -9.66 -6.28
CA THR A 64 -18.17 -8.91 -5.52
C THR A 64 -17.66 -7.53 -5.14
N MET A 65 -16.42 -7.42 -4.66
CA MET A 65 -15.75 -6.14 -4.41
C MET A 65 -15.69 -5.27 -5.68
N SER A 66 -15.25 -5.86 -6.80
CA SER A 66 -15.20 -5.14 -8.08
C SER A 66 -16.56 -4.60 -8.49
N GLY A 67 -17.62 -5.41 -8.37
CA GLY A 67 -19.00 -5.00 -8.65
C GLY A 67 -19.51 -3.89 -7.73
N TYR A 68 -19.21 -3.99 -6.43
CA TYR A 68 -19.52 -2.93 -5.47
C TYR A 68 -18.84 -1.62 -5.85
N MET A 69 -17.53 -1.65 -6.10
CA MET A 69 -16.75 -0.47 -6.50
C MET A 69 -17.27 0.17 -7.80
N ALA A 70 -17.68 -0.66 -8.77
CA ALA A 70 -18.24 -0.20 -10.05
C ALA A 70 -19.60 0.49 -9.88
N ALA A 71 -20.44 0.01 -8.97
CA ALA A 71 -21.78 0.54 -8.74
C ALA A 71 -21.78 1.90 -8.04
N GLU A 72 -20.73 2.22 -7.29
CA GLU A 72 -20.61 3.46 -6.56
C GLU A 72 -20.25 4.63 -7.49
N LYS A 73 -21.14 5.61 -7.61
CA LYS A 73 -20.93 6.80 -8.45
C LYS A 73 -19.91 7.75 -7.85
N ALA A 74 -19.93 7.94 -6.55
CA ALA A 74 -19.02 8.79 -5.82
C ALA A 74 -18.30 7.97 -4.75
N ILE A 75 -16.98 8.09 -4.71
CA ILE A 75 -16.12 7.41 -3.73
C ILE A 75 -15.11 8.42 -3.21
N SER A 76 -14.88 8.41 -1.89
CA SER A 76 -13.72 9.09 -1.30
C SER A 76 -13.11 8.26 -0.18
N PHE A 77 -11.79 8.37 -0.04
CA PHE A 77 -11.03 7.71 1.02
C PHE A 77 -9.70 8.40 1.26
N ARG A 78 -9.12 8.15 2.42
CA ARG A 78 -7.73 8.43 2.72
C ARG A 78 -6.90 7.18 2.46
N TYR A 79 -5.63 7.39 2.13
CA TYR A 79 -4.71 6.29 1.97
C TYR A 79 -3.32 6.61 2.50
N ASP A 80 -2.65 5.56 2.95
CA ASP A 80 -1.24 5.55 3.29
C ASP A 80 -0.52 4.53 2.43
N THR A 81 0.64 4.91 1.88
CA THR A 81 1.44 4.02 1.03
C THR A 81 2.86 3.89 1.55
N VAL A 82 3.44 2.74 1.26
CA VAL A 82 4.88 2.52 1.36
C VAL A 82 5.35 1.94 0.03
N LEU A 83 6.28 2.63 -0.61
CA LEU A 83 6.98 2.14 -1.79
C LEU A 83 8.37 1.67 -1.38
N GLU A 84 8.67 0.39 -1.56
CA GLU A 84 10.02 -0.12 -1.43
C GLU A 84 10.78 0.03 -2.75
N ILE A 85 12.02 0.48 -2.66
CA ILE A 85 12.96 0.55 -3.77
C ILE A 85 14.24 -0.19 -3.41
N VAL A 86 14.96 -0.67 -4.41
CA VAL A 86 16.27 -1.29 -4.25
C VAL A 86 17.29 -0.43 -4.99
N THR A 87 18.25 0.09 -4.25
CA THR A 87 19.34 0.90 -4.81
C THR A 87 20.37 0.03 -5.57
N ASP A 88 21.27 0.65 -6.34
CA ASP A 88 22.30 -0.07 -7.07
C ASP A 88 23.27 -0.83 -6.13
N ASP A 89 23.51 -0.31 -4.93
CA ASP A 89 24.28 -0.97 -3.87
C ASP A 89 23.48 -2.01 -3.07
N LYS A 90 22.26 -2.34 -3.55
CA LYS A 90 21.35 -3.36 -2.99
C LYS A 90 20.76 -3.02 -1.62
N GLN A 91 20.74 -1.75 -1.23
CA GLN A 91 19.99 -1.33 -0.07
C GLN A 91 18.50 -1.26 -0.42
N LYS A 92 17.63 -1.87 0.42
CA LYS A 92 16.18 -1.73 0.30
C LYS A 92 15.73 -0.54 1.17
N LEU A 93 15.11 0.44 0.55
CA LEU A 93 14.56 1.64 1.19
C LEU A 93 13.04 1.62 1.10
N ALA A 94 12.38 2.18 2.10
CA ALA A 94 10.93 2.31 2.17
C ALA A 94 10.55 3.80 2.21
N LEU A 95 9.79 4.24 1.22
CA LEU A 95 9.32 5.62 1.08
C LEU A 95 7.83 5.67 1.42
N ALA A 96 7.48 6.39 2.47
CA ALA A 96 6.10 6.54 2.92
C ALA A 96 5.46 7.81 2.37
N SER A 97 4.20 7.70 1.98
CA SER A 97 3.36 8.85 1.64
C SER A 97 1.90 8.61 2.04
N SER A 98 1.17 9.69 2.21
CA SER A 98 -0.25 9.69 2.53
C SER A 98 -1.02 10.61 1.58
N GLY A 99 -2.30 10.34 1.41
CA GLY A 99 -3.12 11.18 0.54
C GLY A 99 -4.61 10.93 0.65
N ASN A 100 -5.33 11.55 -0.27
CA ASN A 100 -6.77 11.41 -0.38
C ASN A 100 -7.14 11.15 -1.84
N VAL A 101 -8.14 10.32 -2.03
CA VAL A 101 -8.80 10.13 -3.32
C VAL A 101 -10.24 10.59 -3.19
N THR A 102 -10.72 11.31 -4.19
CA THR A 102 -12.13 11.59 -4.40
C THR A 102 -12.41 11.39 -5.89
N LEU A 103 -13.40 10.59 -6.21
CA LEU A 103 -13.83 10.38 -7.58
C LEU A 103 -15.34 10.49 -7.73
N ASN A 104 -15.77 10.92 -8.92
CA ASN A 104 -17.13 10.84 -9.40
C ASN A 104 -17.09 10.20 -10.78
N ARG A 105 -17.66 8.98 -10.84
CA ARG A 105 -17.74 8.24 -12.10
C ARG A 105 -18.68 8.93 -13.09
N PRO A 106 -18.39 8.90 -14.38
CA PRO A 106 -17.31 8.07 -14.96
C PRO A 106 -15.95 8.77 -15.10
N ASP A 107 -15.86 10.09 -14.89
CA ASP A 107 -14.80 10.89 -15.49
C ASP A 107 -14.22 12.00 -14.58
N LYS A 108 -14.46 11.96 -13.29
CA LYS A 108 -13.92 12.94 -12.35
C LYS A 108 -13.04 12.27 -11.31
N LEU A 109 -11.80 12.74 -11.18
CA LEU A 109 -10.84 12.22 -10.21
C LEU A 109 -9.99 13.33 -9.62
N ARG A 110 -9.82 13.31 -8.32
CA ARG A 110 -8.88 14.14 -7.57
C ARG A 110 -8.11 13.29 -6.60
N VAL A 111 -6.79 13.33 -6.68
CA VAL A 111 -5.87 12.63 -5.80
C VAL A 111 -4.87 13.61 -5.25
N THR A 112 -4.63 13.57 -3.95
CA THR A 112 -3.52 14.27 -3.32
C THR A 112 -2.53 13.25 -2.79
N ARG A 113 -1.23 13.53 -2.83
CA ARG A 113 -0.18 12.73 -2.22
C ARG A 113 0.86 13.63 -1.59
N THR A 114 1.16 13.39 -0.33
CA THR A 114 2.22 14.06 0.42
C THR A 114 3.17 13.03 0.99
N GLY A 115 4.45 13.15 0.70
CA GLY A 115 5.53 12.31 1.19
C GLY A 115 6.78 13.14 1.41
N GLY A 116 7.87 12.47 1.81
CA GLY A 116 9.14 13.17 2.09
C GLY A 116 9.74 13.90 0.89
N PHE A 117 9.41 13.47 -0.32
CA PHE A 117 10.00 14.00 -1.57
C PHE A 117 8.98 14.60 -2.53
N ALA A 118 7.68 14.39 -2.30
CA ALA A 118 6.63 14.87 -3.18
C ALA A 118 5.43 15.40 -2.41
N ASP A 119 4.91 16.54 -2.81
CA ASP A 119 3.60 17.05 -2.46
C ASP A 119 2.90 17.40 -3.77
N VAL A 120 2.03 16.52 -4.21
CA VAL A 120 1.41 16.59 -5.52
C VAL A 120 -0.11 16.52 -5.42
N GLU A 121 -0.75 17.13 -6.40
CA GLU A 121 -2.18 17.03 -6.62
C GLU A 121 -2.45 16.66 -8.07
N PHE A 122 -3.20 15.59 -8.25
CA PHE A 122 -3.65 15.10 -9.52
C PHE A 122 -5.14 15.39 -9.67
N LEU A 123 -5.54 15.98 -10.79
CA LEU A 123 -6.93 16.29 -11.12
C LEU A 123 -7.25 15.78 -12.53
N PHE A 124 -8.45 15.26 -12.67
CA PHE A 124 -9.03 14.88 -13.94
C PHE A 124 -10.49 15.30 -13.98
N ASP A 125 -10.85 16.08 -14.98
CA ASP A 125 -12.19 16.64 -15.14
C ASP A 125 -12.99 16.00 -16.29
N GLY A 126 -12.51 14.84 -16.80
CA GLY A 126 -13.10 14.11 -17.93
C GLY A 126 -12.59 14.58 -19.30
N LYS A 127 -11.76 15.60 -19.32
CA LYS A 127 -11.14 16.12 -20.53
C LYS A 127 -9.65 16.36 -20.38
N THR A 128 -9.28 16.97 -19.26
CA THR A 128 -7.91 17.39 -18.99
C THR A 128 -7.40 16.71 -17.72
N MET A 129 -6.27 16.05 -17.83
CA MET A 129 -5.46 15.63 -16.69
C MET A 129 -4.50 16.74 -16.31
N THR A 130 -4.50 17.12 -15.05
CA THR A 130 -3.57 18.11 -14.48
C THR A 130 -2.78 17.49 -13.35
N LEU A 131 -1.48 17.69 -13.33
CA LEU A 131 -0.60 17.33 -12.23
C LEU A 131 0.08 18.59 -11.70
N LEU A 132 -0.16 18.91 -10.44
CA LEU A 132 0.41 20.03 -9.72
C LEU A 132 1.43 19.55 -8.70
N GLY A 133 2.70 19.91 -8.87
CA GLY A 133 3.74 19.79 -7.86
C GLY A 133 3.73 21.02 -6.95
N LYS A 134 3.18 20.87 -5.75
CA LYS A 134 2.94 22.02 -4.85
C LYS A 134 4.24 22.62 -4.34
N THR A 135 5.21 21.78 -3.94
CA THR A 135 6.51 22.26 -3.45
C THR A 135 7.28 23.05 -4.51
N ALA A 136 7.29 22.57 -5.75
CA ALA A 136 7.95 23.24 -6.87
C ALA A 136 7.14 24.39 -7.44
N ASN A 137 5.86 24.50 -7.11
CA ASN A 137 4.85 25.41 -7.67
C ASN A 137 4.82 25.37 -9.20
N LEU A 138 4.81 24.15 -9.74
CA LEU A 138 4.76 23.85 -11.17
C LEU A 138 3.57 22.95 -11.47
N TYR A 139 3.00 23.08 -12.66
CA TYR A 139 1.97 22.14 -13.10
C TYR A 139 2.13 21.76 -14.57
N GLY A 140 1.64 20.57 -14.89
CA GLY A 140 1.52 20.10 -16.26
C GLY A 140 0.09 19.67 -16.56
N GLN A 141 -0.29 19.79 -17.83
CA GLN A 141 -1.61 19.37 -18.30
C GLN A 141 -1.48 18.64 -19.62
N VAL A 142 -2.35 17.64 -19.77
CA VAL A 142 -2.53 16.93 -21.04
C VAL A 142 -4.02 16.69 -21.27
N GLU A 143 -4.46 16.78 -22.51
CA GLU A 143 -5.82 16.40 -22.89
C GLU A 143 -5.91 14.89 -23.03
N VAL A 144 -6.85 14.30 -22.28
CA VAL A 144 -7.19 12.88 -22.28
C VAL A 144 -8.70 12.78 -22.13
N PRO A 145 -9.49 13.17 -23.16
CA PRO A 145 -10.93 13.17 -23.04
C PRO A 145 -11.46 11.73 -22.90
N GLY A 146 -12.23 11.46 -21.83
CA GLY A 146 -12.77 10.14 -21.59
C GLY A 146 -13.12 9.87 -20.14
N THR A 147 -13.12 8.60 -19.78
CA THR A 147 -13.42 8.12 -18.43
C THR A 147 -12.16 7.95 -17.57
N ILE A 148 -12.34 7.69 -16.28
CA ILE A 148 -11.23 7.30 -15.38
C ILE A 148 -10.55 6.02 -15.89
N ASP A 149 -11.32 5.06 -16.40
CA ASP A 149 -10.79 3.82 -16.95
C ASP A 149 -9.87 4.10 -18.15
N HIS A 150 -10.34 4.93 -19.09
CA HIS A 150 -9.53 5.37 -20.24
C HIS A 150 -8.26 6.11 -19.80
N LEU A 151 -8.34 6.97 -18.79
CA LEU A 151 -7.19 7.69 -18.25
C LEU A 151 -6.12 6.73 -17.69
N VAL A 152 -6.55 5.71 -16.92
CA VAL A 152 -5.63 4.71 -16.35
C VAL A 152 -4.98 3.89 -17.46
N ASP A 153 -5.73 3.50 -18.49
CA ASP A 153 -5.19 2.77 -19.64
C ASP A 153 -4.16 3.62 -20.41
N GLU A 154 -4.48 4.89 -20.70
CA GLU A 154 -3.56 5.82 -21.35
C GLU A 154 -2.25 6.03 -20.57
N LEU A 155 -2.32 6.13 -19.24
CA LEU A 155 -1.12 6.22 -18.40
C LEU A 155 -0.28 4.95 -18.47
N ARG A 156 -0.92 3.78 -18.47
CA ARG A 156 -0.25 2.48 -18.60
C ARG A 156 0.43 2.35 -19.98
N ASP A 157 -0.28 2.66 -21.06
CA ASP A 157 0.22 2.56 -22.43
C ASP A 157 1.41 3.51 -22.70
N LYS A 158 1.44 4.65 -22.00
CA LYS A 158 2.56 5.59 -22.05
C LYS A 158 3.72 5.22 -21.11
N GLY A 159 3.68 4.03 -20.50
CA GLY A 159 4.74 3.55 -19.61
C GLY A 159 4.80 4.32 -18.28
N ARG A 160 3.71 4.90 -17.85
CA ARG A 160 3.58 5.64 -16.56
C ARG A 160 2.49 5.03 -15.68
N PRO A 161 2.57 3.73 -15.37
CA PRO A 161 1.58 3.11 -14.50
C PRO A 161 1.64 3.73 -13.11
N VAL A 162 0.46 3.95 -12.54
CA VAL A 162 0.33 4.42 -11.15
C VAL A 162 -0.06 3.21 -10.29
N PRO A 163 0.81 2.74 -9.39
CA PRO A 163 0.52 1.59 -8.54
C PRO A 163 -0.78 1.79 -7.75
N GLY A 164 -1.66 0.80 -7.77
CA GLY A 164 -2.95 0.86 -7.08
C GLY A 164 -4.06 1.63 -7.83
N ALA A 165 -3.76 2.29 -8.95
CA ALA A 165 -4.80 2.93 -9.77
C ALA A 165 -5.79 1.92 -10.37
N ASP A 166 -5.38 0.67 -10.52
CA ASP A 166 -6.25 -0.43 -10.93
C ASP A 166 -7.51 -0.56 -10.05
N LEU A 167 -7.39 -0.25 -8.76
CA LEU A 167 -8.53 -0.27 -7.82
C LEU A 167 -9.57 0.83 -8.09
N LEU A 168 -9.24 1.84 -8.90
CA LEU A 168 -10.17 2.91 -9.29
C LEU A 168 -10.99 2.57 -10.54
N LEU A 169 -10.64 1.50 -11.24
CA LEU A 169 -11.34 1.06 -12.46
C LEU A 169 -12.75 0.59 -12.16
N SER A 170 -13.62 0.71 -13.15
CA SER A 170 -15.00 0.17 -13.08
C SER A 170 -15.06 -1.35 -13.31
N ASN A 171 -13.96 -1.97 -13.75
CA ASN A 171 -13.86 -3.38 -14.13
C ASN A 171 -12.61 -4.06 -13.53
N VAL A 172 -12.27 -3.75 -12.27
CA VAL A 172 -11.06 -4.24 -11.57
C VAL A 172 -10.86 -5.75 -11.74
N TYR A 173 -11.93 -6.54 -11.55
CA TYR A 173 -11.89 -7.99 -11.68
C TYR A 173 -11.44 -8.43 -13.07
N ASP A 174 -12.06 -7.88 -14.11
CA ASP A 174 -11.79 -8.26 -15.50
C ASP A 174 -10.41 -7.83 -15.98
N GLN A 175 -9.83 -6.79 -15.35
CA GLN A 175 -8.47 -6.33 -15.64
C GLN A 175 -7.41 -7.20 -14.96
N LEU A 176 -7.60 -7.57 -13.70
CA LEU A 176 -6.55 -8.22 -12.91
C LEU A 176 -6.59 -9.75 -13.02
N MET A 177 -7.79 -10.36 -13.06
CA MET A 177 -7.92 -11.82 -12.99
C MET A 177 -7.39 -12.60 -14.21
N PRO A 178 -7.42 -12.10 -15.45
CA PRO A 178 -6.93 -12.85 -16.60
C PRO A 178 -5.42 -13.21 -16.53
N THR A 179 -4.66 -12.46 -15.78
CA THR A 179 -3.20 -12.69 -15.61
C THR A 179 -2.85 -13.58 -14.41
N VAL A 180 -3.84 -13.89 -13.55
CA VAL A 180 -3.65 -14.67 -12.34
C VAL A 180 -3.46 -16.15 -12.65
N VAL A 181 -2.38 -16.73 -12.14
CA VAL A 181 -2.03 -18.15 -12.30
C VAL A 181 -2.18 -18.97 -11.02
N ASN A 182 -2.29 -18.32 -9.87
CA ASN A 182 -2.52 -18.98 -8.58
C ASN A 182 -3.25 -18.05 -7.61
N VAL A 183 -4.16 -18.62 -6.82
CA VAL A 183 -4.94 -17.90 -5.80
C VAL A 183 -4.79 -18.64 -4.47
N LYS A 184 -4.71 -17.89 -3.38
CA LYS A 184 -4.74 -18.42 -2.01
C LYS A 184 -5.70 -17.60 -1.18
N ASP A 185 -6.54 -18.29 -0.43
CA ASP A 185 -7.25 -17.72 0.70
C ASP A 185 -6.35 -17.81 1.93
N LEU A 186 -6.18 -16.69 2.60
CA LEU A 186 -5.35 -16.57 3.81
C LEU A 186 -6.22 -16.35 5.06
N GLY A 187 -7.54 -16.49 4.92
CA GLY A 187 -8.51 -16.30 6.00
C GLY A 187 -8.85 -14.84 6.20
N SER A 188 -9.04 -14.42 7.44
CA SER A 188 -9.40 -13.06 7.80
C SER A 188 -8.26 -12.33 8.52
N GLY A 189 -8.33 -11.01 8.50
CA GLY A 189 -7.41 -10.11 9.23
C GLY A 189 -8.10 -8.81 9.59
N VAL A 190 -7.46 -8.01 10.45
CA VAL A 190 -8.00 -6.72 10.88
C VAL A 190 -7.09 -5.60 10.37
N ILE A 191 -7.64 -4.68 9.59
CA ILE A 191 -6.93 -3.51 9.05
C ILE A 191 -7.59 -2.24 9.58
N GLY A 192 -6.88 -1.48 10.41
CA GLY A 192 -7.41 -0.24 10.99
C GLY A 192 -8.70 -0.41 11.79
N GLY A 193 -8.91 -1.58 12.42
CA GLY A 193 -10.13 -1.92 13.16
C GLY A 193 -11.26 -2.49 12.30
N VAL A 194 -11.05 -2.67 10.99
CA VAL A 194 -12.03 -3.28 10.08
C VAL A 194 -11.66 -4.74 9.85
N GLU A 195 -12.60 -5.66 10.06
CA GLU A 195 -12.44 -7.06 9.69
C GLU A 195 -12.49 -7.22 8.18
N CYS A 196 -11.51 -7.92 7.63
CA CYS A 196 -11.33 -8.08 6.20
C CYS A 196 -11.00 -9.53 5.87
N ASP A 197 -11.48 -10.03 4.74
CA ASP A 197 -11.02 -11.27 4.15
C ASP A 197 -9.72 -11.00 3.38
N HIS A 198 -8.75 -11.92 3.50
CA HIS A 198 -7.40 -11.76 2.99
C HIS A 198 -7.08 -12.79 1.92
N PHE A 199 -6.71 -12.32 0.74
CA PHE A 199 -6.38 -13.15 -0.41
C PHE A 199 -5.01 -12.80 -1.00
N ALA A 200 -4.34 -13.82 -1.55
CA ALA A 200 -3.12 -13.66 -2.31
C ALA A 200 -3.27 -14.22 -3.72
N PHE A 201 -2.77 -13.48 -4.68
CA PHE A 201 -2.83 -13.78 -6.10
C PHE A 201 -1.43 -13.72 -6.69
N ARG A 202 -1.14 -14.63 -7.61
CA ARG A 202 0.14 -14.68 -8.32
C ARG A 202 -0.08 -14.48 -9.80
N THR A 203 0.76 -13.65 -10.40
CA THR A 203 0.93 -13.54 -11.85
C THR A 203 2.36 -13.94 -12.24
N LYS A 204 2.72 -13.83 -13.51
CA LYS A 204 4.11 -14.07 -13.96
C LYS A 204 5.08 -12.97 -13.49
N GLU A 205 4.58 -11.75 -13.30
CA GLU A 205 5.40 -10.56 -13.06
C GLU A 205 5.36 -10.11 -11.61
N VAL A 206 4.20 -10.22 -10.97
CA VAL A 206 3.97 -9.75 -9.60
C VAL A 206 3.16 -10.77 -8.81
N ASP A 207 3.38 -10.80 -7.50
CA ASP A 207 2.42 -11.31 -6.52
C ASP A 207 1.67 -10.13 -5.93
N TRP A 208 0.38 -10.27 -5.69
CA TRP A 208 -0.38 -9.24 -5.01
C TRP A 208 -1.33 -9.83 -3.98
N GLN A 209 -1.60 -9.05 -2.95
CA GLN A 209 -2.48 -9.42 -1.86
C GLN A 209 -3.50 -8.30 -1.64
N ILE A 210 -4.70 -8.69 -1.27
CA ILE A 210 -5.78 -7.75 -0.98
C ILE A 210 -6.55 -8.16 0.27
N TRP A 211 -6.90 -7.19 1.08
CA TRP A 211 -7.78 -7.31 2.22
C TRP A 211 -9.08 -6.60 1.88
N ILE A 212 -10.18 -7.31 1.87
CA ILE A 212 -11.51 -6.82 1.48
C ILE A 212 -12.39 -6.75 2.71
N ALA A 213 -12.98 -5.60 2.99
CA ALA A 213 -13.87 -5.40 4.13
C ALA A 213 -15.03 -6.41 4.10
N GLN A 214 -15.28 -7.05 5.24
CA GLN A 214 -16.41 -7.95 5.40
C GLN A 214 -17.74 -7.17 5.46
N GLY A 215 -18.84 -7.85 5.10
CA GLY A 215 -20.19 -7.30 5.18
C GLY A 215 -20.70 -6.72 3.87
N SER A 216 -21.66 -5.79 3.97
CA SER A 216 -22.41 -5.29 2.80
C SER A 216 -21.68 -4.26 1.94
N ARG A 217 -20.54 -3.76 2.39
CA ARG A 217 -19.72 -2.79 1.67
C ARG A 217 -18.29 -3.33 1.48
N PRO A 218 -18.09 -4.28 0.56
CA PRO A 218 -16.79 -4.91 0.35
C PRO A 218 -15.86 -3.96 -0.43
N TYR A 219 -15.12 -3.12 0.29
CA TYR A 219 -14.08 -2.26 -0.29
C TYR A 219 -12.68 -2.77 0.06
N PRO A 220 -11.64 -2.41 -0.71
CA PRO A 220 -10.28 -2.80 -0.38
C PRO A 220 -9.76 -2.01 0.84
N CYS A 221 -9.45 -2.72 1.94
CA CYS A 221 -8.85 -2.11 3.13
C CYS A 221 -7.33 -1.95 2.98
N ARG A 222 -6.70 -2.92 2.31
CA ARG A 222 -5.27 -2.93 2.04
C ARG A 222 -4.97 -3.67 0.74
N TYR A 223 -3.96 -3.20 0.03
CA TYR A 223 -3.46 -3.80 -1.20
C TYR A 223 -1.93 -3.80 -1.18
N VAL A 224 -1.31 -4.93 -1.52
CA VAL A 224 0.15 -5.07 -1.56
C VAL A 224 0.53 -5.70 -2.88
N ILE A 225 1.46 -5.08 -3.59
CA ILE A 225 2.05 -5.60 -4.82
C ILE A 225 3.52 -5.92 -4.54
N THR A 226 3.97 -7.12 -4.89
CA THR A 226 5.36 -7.56 -4.75
C THR A 226 5.93 -7.80 -6.14
N SER A 227 7.01 -7.11 -6.50
CA SER A 227 7.68 -7.30 -7.79
C SER A 227 8.52 -8.57 -7.78
N ASN A 228 8.19 -9.54 -8.67
CA ASN A 228 8.94 -10.79 -8.80
C ASN A 228 10.14 -10.64 -9.74
N GLN A 229 10.21 -9.56 -10.51
CA GLN A 229 11.24 -9.30 -11.52
C GLN A 229 12.43 -8.50 -11.01
N VAL A 230 12.28 -7.86 -9.84
CA VAL A 230 13.33 -7.05 -9.20
C VAL A 230 13.98 -7.83 -8.07
N ALA A 231 15.31 -7.76 -7.95
CA ALA A 231 16.03 -8.37 -6.84
C ALA A 231 15.51 -7.86 -5.50
N GLN A 232 15.47 -8.73 -4.47
CA GLN A 232 14.91 -8.47 -3.15
C GLN A 232 13.39 -8.24 -3.13
N ALA A 233 12.69 -8.43 -4.26
CA ALA A 233 11.24 -8.40 -4.38
C ALA A 233 10.61 -7.17 -3.66
N PRO A 234 10.92 -5.94 -4.08
CA PRO A 234 10.38 -4.75 -3.43
C PRO A 234 8.86 -4.71 -3.54
N GLN A 235 8.23 -4.10 -2.54
CA GLN A 235 6.79 -4.03 -2.42
C GLN A 235 6.29 -2.59 -2.54
N TYR A 236 5.10 -2.46 -3.09
CA TYR A 236 4.23 -1.32 -2.91
C TYR A 236 3.06 -1.73 -2.04
N SER A 237 2.82 -1.03 -0.95
CA SER A 237 1.67 -1.27 -0.09
C SER A 237 0.79 -0.03 0.00
N LEU A 238 -0.51 -0.24 -0.04
CA LEU A 238 -1.56 0.77 0.06
C LEU A 238 -2.50 0.34 1.19
N THR A 239 -2.74 1.20 2.16
CA THR A 239 -3.75 1.01 3.21
C THR A 239 -4.80 2.10 3.07
N ILE A 240 -6.07 1.71 3.05
CA ILE A 240 -7.22 2.60 2.84
C ILE A 240 -7.96 2.80 4.16
N SER A 241 -8.37 4.03 4.41
CA SER A 241 -9.16 4.44 5.58
C SER A 241 -10.19 5.50 5.19
N ASP A 242 -11.12 5.80 6.09
CA ASP A 242 -12.17 6.81 5.91
C ASP A 242 -13.00 6.62 4.62
N TRP A 243 -13.30 5.35 4.30
CA TRP A 243 -14.08 4.99 3.12
C TRP A 243 -15.49 5.55 3.15
N LYS A 244 -15.85 6.32 2.13
CA LYS A 244 -17.18 6.92 1.95
C LYS A 244 -17.64 6.74 0.51
N THR A 245 -18.96 6.54 0.35
CA THR A 245 -19.61 6.44 -0.97
C THR A 245 -20.91 7.24 -1.01
N GLY A 246 -21.39 7.52 -2.21
CA GLY A 246 -22.67 8.21 -2.44
C GLY A 246 -22.75 9.57 -1.74
N ASP A 247 -23.83 9.80 -1.02
CA ASP A 247 -24.08 11.08 -0.30
C ASP A 247 -23.09 11.37 0.82
N GLY A 248 -22.32 10.37 1.26
CA GLY A 248 -21.23 10.56 2.23
C GLY A 248 -19.99 11.23 1.65
N VAL A 249 -19.90 11.36 0.33
CA VAL A 249 -18.79 12.00 -0.37
C VAL A 249 -19.04 13.50 -0.47
N GLU A 250 -18.13 14.29 0.10
CA GLU A 250 -18.20 15.73 -0.07
C GLU A 250 -18.07 16.13 -1.53
N ALA A 251 -18.91 17.07 -1.99
CA ALA A 251 -18.79 17.65 -3.31
C ALA A 251 -17.41 18.32 -3.46
N LYS A 252 -16.66 17.92 -4.47
CA LYS A 252 -15.36 18.49 -4.79
C LYS A 252 -15.40 19.15 -6.16
N ASP A 253 -14.64 20.24 -6.31
CA ASP A 253 -14.33 20.80 -7.62
C ASP A 253 -13.18 19.99 -8.23
N PHE A 254 -13.42 19.36 -9.36
CA PHE A 254 -12.44 18.57 -10.10
C PHE A 254 -11.68 19.38 -11.15
N SER A 255 -12.07 20.63 -11.35
CA SER A 255 -11.37 21.54 -12.25
C SER A 255 -10.10 22.09 -11.60
N PHE A 256 -9.04 22.22 -12.38
CA PHE A 256 -7.82 22.85 -11.91
C PHE A 256 -8.00 24.36 -11.80
N LYS A 257 -7.74 24.91 -10.61
CA LYS A 257 -7.67 26.35 -10.36
C LYS A 257 -6.25 26.70 -9.93
N ASN A 258 -5.55 27.47 -10.73
CA ASN A 258 -4.18 27.89 -10.42
C ASN A 258 -4.15 29.00 -9.35
N ALA A 259 -4.57 28.64 -8.13
CA ALA A 259 -4.67 29.57 -7.00
C ALA A 259 -3.30 30.03 -6.47
N THR A 260 -2.24 29.23 -6.70
CA THR A 260 -0.88 29.52 -6.22
C THR A 260 -0.02 30.26 -7.23
N GLY A 261 -0.55 30.53 -8.43
CA GLY A 261 0.24 31.10 -9.52
C GLY A 261 1.33 30.14 -10.02
N ALA A 262 1.10 28.84 -9.95
CA ALA A 262 2.03 27.83 -10.42
C ALA A 262 2.37 28.03 -11.90
N LYS A 263 3.61 27.77 -12.29
CA LYS A 263 4.06 27.90 -13.67
C LYS A 263 3.79 26.63 -14.45
N LYS A 264 3.22 26.76 -15.64
CA LYS A 264 2.98 25.63 -16.55
C LYS A 264 4.32 25.09 -17.09
N ARG A 265 4.43 23.77 -17.12
CA ARG A 265 5.55 23.02 -17.73
C ARG A 265 4.99 21.84 -18.51
N ASP A 266 5.79 21.32 -19.43
CA ASP A 266 5.52 20.03 -20.03
C ASP A 266 5.60 18.95 -18.95
N LEU A 267 4.64 18.01 -18.92
CA LEU A 267 4.63 16.89 -17.97
C LEU A 267 5.90 16.04 -18.03
N ALA A 268 6.52 15.93 -19.21
CA ALA A 268 7.79 15.22 -19.38
C ALA A 268 8.96 15.89 -18.65
N ASN A 269 8.83 17.20 -18.37
CA ASN A 269 9.87 18.06 -17.78
C ASN A 269 9.50 18.56 -16.38
N LEU A 270 8.47 17.99 -15.74
CA LEU A 270 8.16 18.32 -14.36
C LEU A 270 9.21 17.63 -13.46
N PRO A 271 10.06 18.41 -12.76
CA PRO A 271 10.99 17.83 -11.81
C PRO A 271 10.24 17.28 -10.61
N ASP A 272 10.70 16.16 -10.08
CA ASP A 272 10.34 15.62 -8.77
C ASP A 272 8.86 15.26 -8.55
N LEU A 273 8.18 14.81 -9.61
CA LEU A 273 6.88 14.18 -9.49
C LEU A 273 7.00 12.67 -9.23
N ASP A 274 8.19 12.13 -9.46
CA ASP A 274 8.52 10.76 -9.13
C ASP A 274 8.75 10.64 -7.62
N GLU A 275 8.33 9.53 -7.03
CA GLU A 275 8.57 9.23 -5.62
C GLU A 275 10.07 9.09 -5.30
N LEU A 276 10.92 9.07 -6.34
CA LEU A 276 12.35 8.86 -6.26
C LEU A 276 13.09 10.12 -6.64
N PRO A 277 13.74 10.79 -5.67
CA PRO A 277 14.72 11.79 -6.01
C PRO A 277 15.83 11.17 -6.88
N LYS A 278 16.31 11.91 -7.87
CA LYS A 278 17.43 11.50 -8.75
C LYS A 278 18.74 11.15 -8.02
N ILE A 279 18.81 11.43 -6.72
CA ILE A 279 19.94 11.06 -5.85
C ILE A 279 20.00 9.56 -5.54
N PHE A 280 18.89 8.81 -5.76
CA PHE A 280 18.88 7.36 -5.62
C PHE A 280 18.99 6.72 -6.99
N ALA A 281 20.15 6.14 -7.29
CA ALA A 281 20.27 5.23 -8.40
C ALA A 281 19.47 3.96 -8.05
N VAL A 282 18.48 3.64 -8.86
CA VAL A 282 17.64 2.45 -8.69
C VAL A 282 18.22 1.33 -9.53
N GLY A 283 18.46 0.18 -8.92
CA GLY A 283 18.98 -1.00 -9.61
C GLY A 283 18.10 -1.39 -10.80
N GLY A 284 18.72 -1.50 -11.96
CA GLY A 284 18.07 -1.86 -13.21
C GLY A 284 17.42 -3.24 -13.14
N HIS A 285 16.46 -3.47 -14.02
CA HIS A 285 15.85 -4.78 -14.25
C HIS A 285 16.94 -5.81 -14.59
N LYS A 286 16.78 -7.03 -14.04
CA LYS A 286 17.59 -8.19 -14.41
C LYS A 286 17.29 -8.62 -15.83
#